data_cbfd88b0f9eb0d5e3223f40d2990a88b
#
_entry.id   cbfd88b0f9eb0d5e3223f40d2990a88b
#
_cell.length_a   1.000
_cell.length_b   1.000
_cell.length_c   1.000
_cell.angle_alpha   90.00
_cell.angle_beta   90.00
_cell.angle_gamma   90.00
#
_symmetry.space_group_name_H-M   'P 1'
#
loop_
_entity.id
_entity.type
_entity.pdbx_description
1 polymer ?
#
loop_
_entity_poly.entity_id
_entity_poly.type
_entity_poly.pdbx_seq_one_letter_code
_entity_poly.pdbx_strand_id
1 'polypeptide(L)'
;ALSSYYLGSFFSPLVYFFNVQSMPDAVYLITLLKFGAIGLSAYISLHGIFSKIPRCLVLTLSTSFALMSFAISQIEIKTWLDVFILAPLILYGFKKLIYNEGEVLYFISLTSLFIQNYYFGFMMSIFLILWYLTQLSWNIKKIGKRFFHFVIVSLLSVITSLVMLYPTFLDLRTHGESFSKVDSIFTEKSWYLDVFAKNFIG
;
A
#
# COMPACT_ATOMS: atom_id res chain seq x y z
N ALA A 1 10.75 -12.41 7.00
CA ALA A 1 9.55 -11.58 7.29
C ALA A 1 9.94 -10.23 7.90
N LEU A 2 10.77 -10.18 8.94
CA LEU A 2 11.19 -8.94 9.61
C LEU A 2 11.97 -7.97 8.68
N SER A 3 12.81 -8.46 7.78
CA SER A 3 13.59 -7.61 6.86
C SER A 3 12.69 -6.85 5.87
N SER A 4 11.64 -7.46 5.37
CA SER A 4 10.67 -6.82 4.48
C SER A 4 9.85 -5.77 5.21
N TYR A 5 9.54 -6.00 6.50
CA TYR A 5 8.77 -5.05 7.31
C TYR A 5 9.55 -3.80 7.72
N TYR A 6 10.86 -3.88 7.91
CA TYR A 6 11.65 -2.76 8.43
C TYR A 6 12.58 -2.12 7.41
N LEU A 7 13.03 -2.85 6.39
CA LEU A 7 14.00 -2.36 5.40
C LEU A 7 13.38 -2.03 4.04
N GLY A 8 12.13 -2.38 3.79
CA GLY A 8 11.47 -2.25 2.49
C GLY A 8 11.11 -0.81 2.07
N SER A 9 11.28 0.18 2.95
CA SER A 9 10.93 1.57 2.63
C SER A 9 11.96 2.24 1.73
N PHE A 10 11.49 3.01 0.74
CA PHE A 10 12.36 3.85 -0.11
C PHE A 10 13.14 4.91 0.68
N PHE A 11 12.69 5.25 1.88
CA PHE A 11 13.32 6.21 2.75
C PHE A 11 14.37 5.58 3.68
N SER A 12 14.43 4.25 3.78
CA SER A 12 15.40 3.56 4.64
C SER A 12 16.86 3.92 4.35
N PRO A 13 17.30 4.10 3.07
CA PRO A 13 18.68 4.49 2.79
C PRO A 13 19.09 5.83 3.38
N LEU A 14 18.14 6.72 3.66
CA LEU A 14 18.45 8.03 4.27
C LEU A 14 19.03 7.90 5.68
N VAL A 15 18.71 6.80 6.38
CA VAL A 15 19.28 6.52 7.72
C VAL A 15 20.81 6.42 7.69
N TYR A 16 21.38 6.00 6.56
CA TYR A 16 22.82 5.86 6.40
C TYR A 16 23.62 7.16 6.55
N PHE A 17 22.98 8.30 6.34
CA PHE A 17 23.60 9.61 6.49
C PHE A 17 23.65 10.13 7.94
N PHE A 18 23.09 9.39 8.88
CA PHE A 18 23.00 9.79 10.28
C PHE A 18 23.86 8.89 11.16
N ASN A 19 24.50 9.49 12.17
CA ASN A 19 25.21 8.75 13.20
C ASN A 19 24.25 8.10 14.18
N VAL A 20 24.71 7.08 14.91
CA VAL A 20 23.91 6.34 15.91
C VAL A 20 23.28 7.29 16.94
N GLN A 21 23.98 8.35 17.34
CA GLN A 21 23.50 9.34 18.31
C GLN A 21 22.36 10.20 17.75
N SER A 22 22.34 10.44 16.44
CA SER A 22 21.32 11.25 15.74
C SER A 22 20.21 10.39 15.12
N MET A 23 20.11 9.12 15.49
CA MET A 23 19.10 8.21 14.96
C MET A 23 17.63 8.69 15.21
N PRO A 24 17.29 9.26 16.39
CA PRO A 24 15.95 9.83 16.59
C PRO A 24 15.62 10.96 15.62
N ASP A 25 16.58 11.82 15.29
CA ASP A 25 16.42 12.92 14.34
C ASP A 25 16.21 12.40 12.92
N ALA A 26 16.96 11.36 12.52
CA ALA A 26 16.77 10.67 11.25
C ALA A 26 15.35 10.11 11.10
N VAL A 27 14.85 9.45 12.15
CA VAL A 27 13.51 8.87 12.19
C VAL A 27 12.44 9.96 12.09
N TYR A 28 12.63 11.08 12.78
CA TYR A 28 11.74 12.25 12.71
C TYR A 28 11.72 12.86 11.30
N LEU A 29 12.90 13.11 10.71
CA LEU A 29 13.02 13.65 9.37
C LEU A 29 12.36 12.75 8.32
N ILE A 30 12.61 11.44 8.38
CA ILE A 30 12.00 10.46 7.47
C ILE A 30 10.46 10.48 7.60
N THR A 31 9.95 10.61 8.81
CA THR A 31 8.50 10.68 9.03
C THR A 31 7.91 11.93 8.38
N LEU A 32 8.53 13.09 8.55
CA LEU A 32 8.09 14.33 7.88
C LEU A 32 8.13 14.22 6.35
N LEU A 33 9.20 13.64 5.81
CA LEU A 33 9.32 13.40 4.36
C LEU A 33 8.23 12.47 3.85
N LYS A 34 7.87 11.44 4.60
CA LYS A 34 6.77 10.52 4.24
C LYS A 34 5.43 11.25 4.20
N PHE A 35 5.10 12.07 5.20
CA PHE A 35 3.88 12.87 5.17
C PHE A 35 3.83 13.82 3.98
N GLY A 36 4.95 14.48 3.66
CA GLY A 36 5.09 15.29 2.45
C GLY A 36 4.87 14.48 1.18
N ALA A 37 5.46 13.28 1.10
CA ALA A 37 5.30 12.37 -0.04
C ALA A 37 3.85 11.84 -0.18
N ILE A 38 3.15 11.56 0.92
CA ILE A 38 1.72 11.18 0.91
C ILE A 38 0.88 12.31 0.30
N GLY A 39 1.08 13.55 0.75
CA GLY A 39 0.37 14.71 0.21
C GLY A 39 0.67 14.93 -1.28
N LEU A 40 1.94 14.81 -1.67
CA LEU A 40 2.36 14.97 -3.07
C LEU A 40 1.78 13.87 -3.98
N SER A 41 1.84 12.62 -3.57
CA SER A 41 1.28 11.49 -4.33
C SER A 41 -0.24 11.62 -4.50
N ALA A 42 -0.93 12.01 -3.44
CA ALA A 42 -2.37 12.28 -3.48
C ALA A 42 -2.70 13.46 -4.40
N TYR A 43 -1.92 14.54 -4.36
CA TYR A 43 -2.10 15.69 -5.23
C TYR A 43 -1.95 15.31 -6.71
N ILE A 44 -0.87 14.62 -7.07
CA ILE A 44 -0.61 14.17 -8.45
C ILE A 44 -1.76 13.27 -8.92
N SER A 45 -2.19 12.33 -8.09
CA SER A 45 -3.20 11.35 -8.43
C SER A 45 -4.58 12.00 -8.57
N LEU A 46 -5.00 12.84 -7.63
CA LEU A 46 -6.27 13.55 -7.69
C LEU A 46 -6.34 14.49 -8.89
N HIS A 47 -5.26 15.25 -9.15
CA HIS A 47 -5.20 16.13 -10.33
C HIS A 47 -5.27 15.34 -11.65
N GLY A 48 -4.61 14.18 -11.73
CA GLY A 48 -4.65 13.29 -12.89
C GLY A 48 -5.98 12.56 -13.06
N ILE A 49 -6.63 12.18 -11.95
CA ILE A 49 -7.94 11.50 -12.00
C ILE A 49 -9.07 12.49 -12.31
N PHE A 50 -9.03 13.66 -11.71
CA PHE A 50 -10.10 14.65 -11.76
C PHE A 50 -9.62 15.98 -12.37
N SER A 51 -9.37 16.01 -13.67
CA SER A 51 -8.81 17.18 -14.37
C SER A 51 -9.69 18.45 -14.32
N LYS A 52 -10.98 18.32 -13.97
CA LYS A 52 -11.94 19.44 -13.92
C LYS A 52 -12.02 20.11 -12.53
N ILE A 53 -11.40 19.52 -11.51
CA ILE A 53 -11.45 20.05 -10.15
C ILE A 53 -10.47 21.24 -10.02
N PRO A 54 -10.85 22.36 -9.37
CA PRO A 54 -9.95 23.48 -9.15
C PRO A 54 -8.74 23.05 -8.31
N ARG A 55 -7.58 23.57 -8.64
CA ARG A 55 -6.29 23.20 -7.99
C ARG A 55 -6.30 23.42 -6.47
N CYS A 56 -6.99 24.45 -6.02
CA CYS A 56 -7.12 24.74 -4.58
C CYS A 56 -7.82 23.58 -3.85
N LEU A 57 -8.91 23.04 -4.42
CA LEU A 57 -9.62 21.90 -3.82
C LEU A 57 -8.78 20.62 -3.86
N VAL A 58 -8.05 20.37 -4.94
CA VAL A 58 -7.11 19.24 -5.03
C VAL A 58 -6.04 19.35 -3.93
N LEU A 59 -5.49 20.55 -3.72
CA LEU A 59 -4.49 20.78 -2.67
C LEU A 59 -5.08 20.54 -1.28
N THR A 60 -6.27 21.06 -1.00
CA THR A 60 -6.95 20.84 0.29
C THR A 60 -7.22 19.37 0.54
N LEU A 61 -7.75 18.65 -0.44
CA LEU A 61 -8.04 17.22 -0.33
C LEU A 61 -6.76 16.38 -0.13
N SER A 62 -5.69 16.70 -0.85
CA SER A 62 -4.42 15.97 -0.72
C SER A 62 -3.74 16.22 0.62
N THR A 63 -3.82 17.44 1.14
CA THR A 63 -3.33 17.78 2.49
C THR A 63 -4.17 17.09 3.57
N SER A 64 -5.50 17.08 3.43
CA SER A 64 -6.39 16.37 4.35
C SER A 64 -6.14 14.86 4.33
N PHE A 65 -5.84 14.28 3.17
CA PHE A 65 -5.47 12.87 3.05
C PHE A 65 -4.14 12.59 3.75
N ALA A 66 -3.13 13.44 3.58
CA ALA A 66 -1.84 13.27 4.24
C ALA A 66 -1.97 13.33 5.77
N LEU A 67 -2.80 14.24 6.29
CA LEU A 67 -2.98 14.49 7.72
C LEU A 67 -4.19 13.74 8.31
N MET A 68 -4.69 12.70 7.63
CA MET A 68 -5.81 11.92 8.17
C MET A 68 -5.43 11.23 9.48
N SER A 69 -6.37 11.14 10.40
CA SER A 69 -6.18 10.54 11.73
C SER A 69 -5.58 9.13 11.67
N PHE A 70 -5.98 8.33 10.70
CA PHE A 70 -5.44 6.99 10.52
C PHE A 70 -3.94 7.01 10.17
N ALA A 71 -3.48 7.89 9.28
CA ALA A 71 -2.06 8.02 8.96
C ALA A 71 -1.24 8.47 10.18
N ILE A 72 -1.80 9.37 11.00
CA ILE A 72 -1.17 9.86 12.22
C ILE A 72 -1.08 8.75 13.26
N SER A 73 -2.13 7.95 13.44
CA SER A 73 -2.13 6.82 14.39
C SER A 73 -1.14 5.72 14.01
N GLN A 74 -0.79 5.59 12.72
CA GLN A 74 0.15 4.59 12.23
C GLN A 74 1.60 5.09 12.14
N ILE A 75 1.93 6.24 12.74
CA ILE A 75 3.30 6.80 12.74
C ILE A 75 4.33 5.81 13.29
N GLU A 76 3.98 4.98 14.25
CA GLU A 76 4.87 3.98 14.82
C GLU A 76 5.25 2.91 13.80
N ILE A 77 4.32 2.51 12.93
CA ILE A 77 4.56 1.52 11.87
C ILE A 77 4.91 2.23 10.56
N LYS A 78 6.14 2.70 10.45
CA LYS A 78 6.62 3.55 9.35
C LYS A 78 6.44 2.97 7.95
N THR A 79 6.44 1.65 7.81
CA THR A 79 6.20 0.96 6.52
C THR A 79 4.76 1.08 6.04
N TRP A 80 3.81 1.33 6.95
CA TRP A 80 2.43 1.57 6.57
C TRP A 80 2.24 2.94 5.93
N LEU A 81 3.05 3.93 6.31
CA LEU A 81 3.03 5.25 5.66
C LEU A 81 3.40 5.17 4.18
N ASP A 82 4.27 4.24 3.80
CA ASP A 82 4.63 4.03 2.39
C ASP A 82 3.44 3.53 1.55
N VAL A 83 2.53 2.77 2.16
CA VAL A 83 1.29 2.34 1.52
C VAL A 83 0.43 3.54 1.10
N PHE A 84 0.33 4.57 1.97
CA PHE A 84 -0.42 5.79 1.65
C PHE A 84 0.23 6.65 0.56
N ILE A 85 1.54 6.51 0.37
CA ILE A 85 2.24 7.12 -0.77
C ILE A 85 1.87 6.39 -2.07
N LEU A 86 1.90 5.06 -2.04
CA LEU A 86 1.72 4.24 -3.23
C LEU A 86 0.26 4.07 -3.65
N ALA A 87 -0.68 4.00 -2.70
CA ALA A 87 -2.09 3.78 -2.99
C ALA A 87 -2.69 4.80 -3.97
N PRO A 88 -2.55 6.12 -3.79
CA PRO A 88 -3.04 7.09 -4.77
C PRO A 88 -2.40 6.92 -6.15
N LEU A 89 -1.09 6.64 -6.21
CA LEU A 89 -0.37 6.43 -7.47
C LEU A 89 -0.86 5.18 -8.21
N ILE A 90 -1.16 4.10 -7.47
CA ILE A 90 -1.74 2.88 -8.04
C ILE A 90 -3.11 3.16 -8.63
N LEU A 91 -3.98 3.91 -7.93
CA LEU A 91 -5.30 4.27 -8.42
C LEU A 91 -5.23 5.13 -9.69
N TYR A 92 -4.31 6.08 -9.73
CA TYR A 92 -4.07 6.90 -10.92
C TYR A 92 -3.48 6.07 -12.06
N GLY A 93 -2.49 5.24 -11.78
CA GLY A 93 -1.90 4.32 -12.76
C GLY A 93 -2.92 3.33 -13.31
N PHE A 94 -3.80 2.79 -12.46
CA PHE A 94 -4.91 1.93 -12.86
C PHE A 94 -5.89 2.63 -13.82
N LYS A 95 -6.26 3.89 -13.53
CA LYS A 95 -7.05 4.70 -14.46
C LYS A 95 -6.35 4.82 -15.80
N LYS A 96 -5.06 5.19 -15.82
CA LYS A 96 -4.28 5.30 -17.08
C LYS A 96 -4.25 3.98 -17.86
N LEU A 97 -4.06 2.86 -17.16
CA LEU A 97 -4.08 1.53 -17.76
C LEU A 97 -5.43 1.23 -18.47
N ILE A 98 -6.55 1.47 -17.79
CA ILE A 98 -7.90 1.23 -18.35
C ILE A 98 -8.16 2.10 -19.57
N TYR A 99 -7.68 3.35 -19.56
CA TYR A 99 -7.88 4.28 -20.69
C TYR A 99 -6.81 4.18 -21.79
N ASN A 100 -5.86 3.23 -21.69
CA ASN A 100 -4.70 3.06 -22.58
C ASN A 100 -3.79 4.30 -22.65
N GLU A 101 -3.68 5.03 -21.56
CA GLU A 101 -2.81 6.21 -21.44
C GLU A 101 -1.40 5.85 -20.93
N GLY A 102 -1.13 4.59 -20.59
CA GLY A 102 0.14 4.05 -20.13
C GLY A 102 -0.01 3.14 -18.92
N GLU A 103 0.88 2.18 -18.80
CA GLU A 103 0.86 1.12 -17.80
C GLU A 103 2.00 1.22 -16.77
N VAL A 104 3.05 1.99 -17.10
CA VAL A 104 4.30 2.04 -16.34
C VAL A 104 4.07 2.50 -14.90
N LEU A 105 3.25 3.53 -14.70
CA LEU A 105 2.96 4.04 -13.35
C LEU A 105 2.26 2.98 -12.50
N TYR A 106 1.29 2.27 -13.08
CA TYR A 106 0.59 1.19 -12.41
C TYR A 106 1.53 0.05 -12.04
N PHE A 107 2.33 -0.40 -13.01
CA PHE A 107 3.29 -1.47 -12.83
C PHE A 107 4.31 -1.16 -11.72
N ILE A 108 4.97 -0.01 -11.79
CA ILE A 108 5.99 0.39 -10.81
C ILE A 108 5.40 0.55 -9.42
N SER A 109 4.27 1.25 -9.29
CA SER A 109 3.67 1.50 -7.97
C SER A 109 3.10 0.24 -7.33
N LEU A 110 2.49 -0.66 -8.10
CA LEU A 110 1.99 -1.93 -7.59
C LEU A 110 3.13 -2.89 -7.20
N THR A 111 4.18 -3.01 -8.04
CA THR A 111 5.38 -3.79 -7.72
C THR A 111 6.05 -3.28 -6.45
N SER A 112 6.19 -1.96 -6.33
CA SER A 112 6.74 -1.32 -5.13
C SER A 112 5.92 -1.62 -3.88
N LEU A 113 4.59 -1.63 -3.99
CA LEU A 113 3.72 -1.97 -2.88
C LEU A 113 3.89 -3.44 -2.45
N PHE A 114 3.99 -4.38 -3.39
CA PHE A 114 4.24 -5.79 -3.06
C PHE A 114 5.60 -6.01 -2.40
N ILE A 115 6.64 -5.28 -2.83
CA ILE A 115 7.98 -5.35 -2.23
C ILE A 115 7.97 -4.82 -0.80
N GLN A 116 7.28 -3.70 -0.54
CA GLN A 116 7.25 -3.05 0.76
C GLN A 116 6.29 -3.71 1.73
N ASN A 117 5.10 -4.08 1.25
CA ASN A 117 4.07 -4.69 2.08
C ASN A 117 3.16 -5.59 1.23
N TYR A 118 3.48 -6.87 1.21
CA TYR A 118 2.74 -7.87 0.44
C TYR A 118 1.26 -7.95 0.85
N TYR A 119 0.94 -7.75 2.14
CA TYR A 119 -0.43 -7.81 2.63
C TYR A 119 -1.30 -6.70 2.02
N PHE A 120 -0.83 -5.45 2.07
CA PHE A 120 -1.53 -4.35 1.42
C PHE A 120 -1.51 -4.45 -0.11
N GLY A 121 -0.45 -5.01 -0.70
CA GLY A 121 -0.40 -5.32 -2.13
C GLY A 121 -1.53 -6.26 -2.55
N PHE A 122 -1.76 -7.31 -1.77
CA PHE A 122 -2.85 -8.26 -2.00
C PHE A 122 -4.23 -7.59 -1.83
N MET A 123 -4.45 -6.85 -0.74
CA MET A 123 -5.70 -6.12 -0.51
C MET A 123 -5.99 -5.10 -1.61
N MET A 124 -4.98 -4.35 -2.05
CA MET A 124 -5.11 -3.40 -3.15
C MET A 124 -5.48 -4.11 -4.46
N SER A 125 -4.90 -5.28 -4.74
CA SER A 125 -5.22 -6.05 -5.96
C SER A 125 -6.67 -6.52 -5.96
N ILE A 126 -7.19 -7.01 -4.83
CA ILE A 126 -8.60 -7.37 -4.69
C ILE A 126 -9.50 -6.14 -4.91
N PHE A 127 -9.15 -5.02 -4.28
CA PHE A 127 -9.90 -3.77 -4.45
C PHE A 127 -9.95 -3.32 -5.92
N LEU A 128 -8.84 -3.40 -6.64
CA LEU A 128 -8.77 -3.03 -8.05
C LEU A 128 -9.59 -3.96 -8.94
N ILE A 129 -9.63 -5.24 -8.65
CA ILE A 129 -10.50 -6.19 -9.35
C ILE A 129 -11.97 -5.82 -9.14
N LEU A 130 -12.37 -5.59 -7.88
CA LEU A 130 -13.74 -5.17 -7.56
C LEU A 130 -14.09 -3.84 -8.25
N TRP A 131 -13.18 -2.87 -8.20
CA TRP A 131 -13.38 -1.58 -8.89
C TRP A 131 -13.49 -1.77 -10.41
N TYR A 132 -12.65 -2.61 -11.01
CA TYR A 132 -12.78 -2.94 -12.43
C TYR A 132 -14.16 -3.53 -12.74
N LEU A 133 -14.68 -4.43 -11.92
CA LEU A 133 -16.00 -5.03 -12.09
C LEU A 133 -17.13 -3.99 -12.06
N THR A 134 -17.02 -2.93 -11.26
CA THR A 134 -18.02 -1.84 -11.26
C THR A 134 -18.03 -1.03 -12.57
N GLN A 135 -16.91 -1.00 -13.28
CA GLN A 135 -16.80 -0.33 -14.59
C GLN A 135 -17.33 -1.18 -15.75
N LEU A 136 -17.64 -2.47 -15.48
CA LEU A 136 -18.02 -3.44 -16.52
C LEU A 136 -19.40 -3.23 -17.12
N SER A 137 -20.30 -2.48 -16.48
CA SER A 137 -21.73 -2.44 -16.80
C SER A 137 -22.07 -1.79 -18.15
N TRP A 138 -21.13 -1.20 -18.87
CA TRP A 138 -21.42 -0.30 -19.99
C TRP A 138 -20.99 -0.77 -21.38
N ASN A 139 -20.06 -1.74 -21.54
CA ASN A 139 -19.69 -2.22 -22.89
C ASN A 139 -18.81 -3.50 -22.89
N ILE A 140 -19.43 -4.67 -22.88
CA ILE A 140 -18.81 -5.99 -22.68
C ILE A 140 -17.70 -6.33 -23.67
N LYS A 141 -17.80 -5.96 -24.96
CA LYS A 141 -16.83 -6.35 -25.99
C LYS A 141 -15.47 -5.64 -25.92
N LYS A 142 -15.43 -4.38 -25.51
CA LYS A 142 -14.17 -3.63 -25.32
C LYS A 142 -13.49 -3.95 -23.98
N ILE A 143 -14.22 -4.48 -23.05
CA ILE A 143 -13.85 -4.74 -21.67
C ILE A 143 -12.92 -5.95 -21.56
N GLY A 144 -13.20 -7.04 -22.29
CA GLY A 144 -12.42 -8.28 -22.17
C GLY A 144 -10.94 -8.10 -22.53
N LYS A 145 -10.63 -7.32 -23.58
CA LYS A 145 -9.25 -7.05 -23.99
C LYS A 145 -8.48 -6.19 -22.96
N ARG A 146 -9.16 -5.20 -22.38
CA ARG A 146 -8.59 -4.33 -21.32
C ARG A 146 -8.42 -5.08 -20.01
N PHE A 147 -9.35 -5.97 -19.69
CA PHE A 147 -9.24 -6.82 -18.52
C PHE A 147 -8.04 -7.76 -18.60
N PHE A 148 -7.86 -8.40 -19.75
CA PHE A 148 -6.72 -9.27 -19.97
C PHE A 148 -5.39 -8.52 -19.84
N HIS A 149 -5.31 -7.32 -20.37
CA HIS A 149 -4.14 -6.46 -20.22
C HIS A 149 -3.90 -6.05 -18.75
N PHE A 150 -4.95 -5.66 -18.03
CA PHE A 150 -4.87 -5.40 -16.59
C PHE A 150 -4.35 -6.62 -15.80
N VAL A 151 -4.87 -7.81 -16.07
CA VAL A 151 -4.42 -9.04 -15.42
C VAL A 151 -2.95 -9.33 -15.73
N ILE A 152 -2.52 -9.19 -17.00
CA ILE A 152 -1.11 -9.41 -17.38
C ILE A 152 -0.19 -8.45 -16.62
N VAL A 153 -0.47 -7.16 -16.60
CA VAL A 153 0.38 -6.16 -15.94
C VAL A 153 0.40 -6.41 -14.42
N SER A 154 -0.73 -6.79 -13.83
CA SER A 154 -0.80 -7.15 -12.41
C SER A 154 0.01 -8.40 -12.09
N LEU A 155 -0.07 -9.45 -12.93
CA LEU A 155 0.74 -10.65 -12.78
C LEU A 155 2.24 -10.36 -12.94
N LEU A 156 2.62 -9.52 -13.91
CA LEU A 156 4.01 -9.09 -14.08
C LEU A 156 4.51 -8.36 -12.83
N SER A 157 3.68 -7.51 -12.21
CA SER A 157 4.03 -6.82 -10.96
C SER A 157 4.29 -7.82 -9.82
N VAL A 158 3.46 -8.85 -9.68
CA VAL A 158 3.65 -9.92 -8.69
C VAL A 158 4.92 -10.73 -9.01
N ILE A 159 5.14 -11.13 -10.26
CA ILE A 159 6.32 -11.90 -10.67
C ILE A 159 7.60 -11.12 -10.38
N THR A 160 7.63 -9.83 -10.72
CA THR A 160 8.80 -8.96 -10.45
C THR A 160 9.06 -8.83 -8.95
N SER A 161 8.01 -8.81 -8.13
CA SER A 161 8.14 -8.72 -6.67
C SER A 161 8.51 -10.06 -6.00
N LEU A 162 8.50 -11.19 -6.73
CA LEU A 162 8.87 -12.51 -6.20
C LEU A 162 10.29 -12.55 -5.62
N VAL A 163 11.19 -11.69 -6.08
CA VAL A 163 12.55 -11.57 -5.51
C VAL A 163 12.49 -11.32 -3.99
N MET A 164 11.51 -10.55 -3.52
CA MET A 164 11.30 -10.28 -2.10
C MET A 164 10.19 -11.16 -1.48
N LEU A 165 9.17 -11.52 -2.25
CA LEU A 165 8.06 -12.34 -1.77
C LEU A 165 8.49 -13.80 -1.51
N TYR A 166 9.39 -14.35 -2.33
CA TYR A 166 9.80 -15.74 -2.19
C TYR A 166 10.55 -16.04 -0.87
N PRO A 167 11.57 -15.25 -0.46
CA PRO A 167 12.17 -15.40 0.87
C PRO A 167 11.18 -15.21 2.00
N THR A 168 10.27 -14.24 1.86
CA THR A 168 9.22 -13.97 2.86
C THR A 168 8.27 -15.16 3.00
N PHE A 169 7.87 -15.78 1.89
CA PHE A 169 7.02 -16.97 1.89
C PHE A 169 7.70 -18.17 2.55
N LEU A 170 8.98 -18.41 2.25
CA LEU A 170 9.76 -19.48 2.88
C LEU A 170 9.87 -19.27 4.40
N ASP A 171 10.11 -18.03 4.84
CA ASP A 171 10.19 -17.67 6.24
C ASP A 171 8.85 -17.87 6.97
N LEU A 172 7.74 -17.49 6.34
CA LEU A 172 6.40 -17.73 6.87
C LEU A 172 6.07 -19.22 6.97
N ARG A 173 6.53 -20.03 6.00
CA ARG A 173 6.30 -21.48 6.02
C ARG A 173 7.09 -22.15 7.15
N THR A 174 8.34 -21.78 7.36
CA THR A 174 9.18 -22.34 8.43
C THR A 174 8.74 -21.88 9.82
N HIS A 175 8.19 -20.67 9.95
CA HIS A 175 7.66 -20.15 11.23
C HIS A 175 6.18 -20.46 11.44
N GLY A 176 5.44 -20.81 10.38
CA GLY A 176 4.02 -21.21 10.45
C GLY A 176 3.78 -22.46 11.30
N GLU A 177 4.76 -23.36 11.40
CA GLU A 177 4.69 -24.52 12.30
C GLU A 177 4.72 -24.11 13.79
N SER A 178 5.26 -22.93 14.11
CA SER A 178 5.21 -22.38 15.48
C SER A 178 3.82 -21.83 15.82
N PHE A 179 3.02 -21.43 14.84
CA PHE A 179 1.65 -20.95 15.04
C PHE A 179 0.64 -22.05 15.32
N SER A 180 0.93 -23.32 14.99
CA SER A 180 0.08 -24.47 15.37
C SER A 180 0.01 -24.69 16.89
N LYS A 181 0.95 -24.11 17.65
CA LYS A 181 0.88 -24.09 19.13
C LYS A 181 0.00 -22.96 19.69
N VAL A 182 -0.51 -22.06 18.85
CA VAL A 182 -1.39 -20.94 19.25
C VAL A 182 -2.86 -21.38 19.33
N ASP A 183 -3.21 -22.60 18.93
CA ASP A 183 -4.55 -23.16 19.11
C ASP A 183 -5.05 -23.14 20.57
N SER A 184 -4.12 -23.00 21.53
CA SER A 184 -4.48 -22.85 22.94
C SER A 184 -4.99 -21.45 23.33
N ILE A 185 -4.81 -20.43 22.48
CA ILE A 185 -5.23 -19.04 22.78
C ILE A 185 -6.68 -18.81 22.33
N PHE A 186 -7.18 -19.59 21.36
CA PHE A 186 -8.55 -19.48 20.85
C PHE A 186 -9.56 -20.35 21.62
N THR A 187 -9.17 -20.95 22.75
CA THR A 187 -10.03 -21.84 23.52
C THR A 187 -11.05 -21.10 24.40
N GLU A 188 -10.94 -19.80 24.58
CA GLU A 188 -11.99 -19.03 25.26
C GLU A 188 -13.06 -18.56 24.28
N LYS A 189 -14.31 -18.96 24.53
CA LYS A 189 -15.48 -18.57 23.72
C LYS A 189 -15.72 -17.06 23.61
N SER A 190 -14.97 -16.24 24.38
CA SER A 190 -15.12 -14.79 24.46
C SER A 190 -14.01 -14.01 23.71
N TRP A 191 -13.06 -14.69 23.03
CA TRP A 191 -11.93 -14.03 22.37
C TRP A 191 -12.33 -12.89 21.38
N TYR A 192 -13.47 -13.08 20.68
CA TYR A 192 -14.00 -12.05 19.78
C TYR A 192 -14.52 -10.82 20.53
N LEU A 193 -15.06 -11.00 21.76
CA LEU A 193 -15.45 -9.89 22.63
C LEU A 193 -14.24 -9.11 23.15
N ASP A 194 -13.14 -9.80 23.47
CA ASP A 194 -11.89 -9.17 23.90
C ASP A 194 -11.24 -8.37 22.77
N VAL A 195 -11.26 -8.90 21.52
CA VAL A 195 -10.81 -8.15 20.35
C VAL A 195 -11.70 -6.92 20.11
N PHE A 196 -13.01 -7.05 20.28
CA PHE A 196 -13.94 -5.92 20.18
C PHE A 196 -13.69 -4.88 21.28
N ALA A 197 -13.57 -5.33 22.54
CA ALA A 197 -13.34 -4.45 23.68
C ALA A 197 -12.04 -3.65 23.54
N LYS A 198 -10.95 -4.30 23.11
CA LYS A 198 -9.65 -3.62 22.87
C LYS A 198 -9.69 -2.59 21.75
N ASN A 199 -10.60 -2.72 20.78
CA ASN A 199 -10.75 -1.73 19.71
C ASN A 199 -11.65 -0.54 20.09
N PHE A 200 -12.48 -0.67 21.15
CA PHE A 200 -13.43 0.37 21.57
C PHE A 200 -13.09 1.06 22.89
N ILE A 201 -12.25 0.44 23.72
CA ILE A 201 -11.98 0.90 25.10
C ILE A 201 -10.48 1.21 25.30
N GLY A 202 -9.60 0.85 24.32
CA GLY A 202 -8.14 1.03 24.37
C GLY A 202 -7.61 2.42 24.21
#